data_a29be4eebbab4830fdcd84fd46585505
#
_entry.id   a29be4eebbab4830fdcd84fd46585505
#
_cell.length_a   1.000
_cell.length_b   1.000
_cell.length_c   1.000
_cell.angle_alpha   90.00
_cell.angle_beta   90.00
_cell.angle_gamma   90.00
#
_symmetry.space_group_name_H-M   'P 1'
#
loop_
_entity.id
_entity.type
_entity.pdbx_description
1 polymer ?
#
loop_
_entity_poly.entity_id
_entity_poly.type
_entity_poly.pdbx_seq_one_letter_code
_entity_poly.pdbx_strand_id
1 'polypeptide(L)'
;SIVERALERKIPFIRLNTGSLVQLGHGARQRRIWTAETDRTSAIAEGISKDKDMTKRLLATCGIPVPEGQIVESPEQAWEAAQDIGVPVCVKPGDGNRARGVSLDLREKADIEAAYAIALEQGNEVIVEKFIQGLEHRLLVVGDRLVAASRGETASVTGDGQHTVRELVNLQINSDPRRGSDGSLPLETVRLRQGSPEVLELKRQGLTPDSVPEAGHAVLVKRTGNMTTDITDIVHPDVAAQAILSAKIVGLDIAGVDVVTPDITQPLHKV
;
A
#
# COMPACT_ATOMS: atom_id res chain seq x y z
N SER A 1 12.98 -6.53 17.39
CA SER A 1 12.05 -7.56 16.84
C SER A 1 11.09 -8.07 17.92
N ILE A 2 10.02 -8.81 17.52
CA ILE A 2 9.08 -9.44 18.48
C ILE A 2 9.82 -10.39 19.41
N VAL A 3 10.80 -11.14 18.91
CA VAL A 3 11.61 -12.08 19.69
C VAL A 3 12.44 -11.35 20.76
N GLU A 4 13.08 -10.24 20.43
CA GLU A 4 13.82 -9.42 21.38
C GLU A 4 12.92 -8.91 22.51
N ARG A 5 11.72 -8.40 22.15
CA ARG A 5 10.74 -7.96 23.14
C ARG A 5 10.23 -9.09 24.03
N ALA A 6 10.10 -10.30 23.48
CA ALA A 6 9.76 -11.49 24.26
C ALA A 6 10.88 -11.82 25.26
N LEU A 7 12.13 -11.79 24.82
CA LEU A 7 13.29 -12.02 25.70
C LEU A 7 13.40 -10.99 26.83
N GLU A 8 13.23 -9.70 26.53
CA GLU A 8 13.20 -8.63 27.52
C GLU A 8 12.13 -8.88 28.62
N ARG A 9 11.01 -9.50 28.22
CA ARG A 9 9.92 -9.88 29.12
C ARG A 9 10.08 -11.27 29.74
N LYS A 10 11.23 -11.90 29.54
CA LYS A 10 11.54 -13.28 30.01
C LYS A 10 10.57 -14.33 29.47
N ILE A 11 10.03 -14.11 28.27
CA ILE A 11 9.19 -15.07 27.56
C ILE A 11 10.12 -15.92 26.68
N PRO A 12 10.22 -17.23 26.93
CA PRO A 12 11.05 -18.12 26.11
C PRO A 12 10.47 -18.24 24.70
N PHE A 13 11.33 -18.50 23.71
CA PHE A 13 10.91 -18.69 22.33
C PHE A 13 11.60 -19.87 21.67
N ILE A 14 10.99 -20.41 20.63
CA ILE A 14 11.54 -21.46 19.77
C ILE A 14 11.25 -21.06 18.31
N ARG A 15 12.28 -21.04 17.46
CA ARG A 15 12.09 -20.95 16.00
C ARG A 15 11.70 -22.32 15.48
N LEU A 16 10.54 -22.40 14.81
CA LEU A 16 9.98 -23.66 14.31
C LEU A 16 10.38 -23.95 12.86
N ASN A 17 10.90 -22.93 12.13
CA ASN A 17 11.45 -23.08 10.79
C ASN A 17 12.65 -22.14 10.60
N THR A 18 13.26 -22.18 9.41
CA THR A 18 14.36 -21.28 9.01
C THR A 18 13.91 -19.85 8.72
N GLY A 19 12.60 -19.61 8.66
CA GLY A 19 11.99 -18.32 8.38
C GLY A 19 11.48 -17.61 9.64
N SER A 20 10.26 -17.08 9.57
CA SER A 20 9.65 -16.19 10.58
C SER A 20 8.68 -16.90 11.54
N LEU A 21 8.47 -18.23 11.43
CA LEU A 21 7.59 -18.95 12.35
C LEU A 21 8.25 -19.12 13.72
N VAL A 22 7.66 -18.49 14.71
CA VAL A 22 8.17 -18.49 16.10
C VAL A 22 7.07 -18.91 17.05
N GLN A 23 7.41 -19.79 18.00
CA GLN A 23 6.60 -20.07 19.18
C GLN A 23 7.14 -19.26 20.36
N LEU A 24 6.25 -18.58 21.06
CA LEU A 24 6.50 -17.81 22.29
C LEU A 24 5.85 -18.54 23.47
N GLY A 25 6.60 -18.74 24.55
CA GLY A 25 6.12 -19.48 25.72
C GLY A 25 6.05 -20.99 25.52
N HIS A 26 5.52 -21.70 26.52
CA HIS A 26 5.41 -23.15 26.56
C HIS A 26 4.03 -23.62 27.02
N GLY A 27 3.69 -24.89 26.70
CA GLY A 27 2.49 -25.57 27.15
C GLY A 27 1.21 -24.83 26.73
N ALA A 28 0.22 -24.82 27.60
CA ALA A 28 -1.11 -24.24 27.31
C ALA A 28 -1.12 -22.73 27.08
N ARG A 29 -0.05 -22.02 27.48
CA ARG A 29 0.10 -20.57 27.29
C ARG A 29 0.97 -20.20 26.11
N GLN A 30 1.45 -21.16 25.34
CA GLN A 30 2.24 -20.88 24.13
C GLN A 30 1.40 -20.09 23.11
N ARG A 31 2.11 -19.26 22.33
CA ARG A 31 1.55 -18.56 21.18
C ARG A 31 2.49 -18.69 19.99
N ARG A 32 1.94 -18.76 18.81
CA ARG A 32 2.72 -18.82 17.57
C ARG A 32 2.45 -17.59 16.74
N ILE A 33 3.48 -17.11 16.08
CA ILE A 33 3.41 -16.04 15.10
C ILE A 33 4.19 -16.45 13.85
N TRP A 34 3.60 -16.25 12.70
CA TRP A 34 4.20 -16.47 11.40
C TRP A 34 4.00 -15.22 10.55
N THR A 35 5.05 -14.44 10.37
CA THR A 35 4.98 -13.09 9.79
C THR A 35 4.03 -12.16 10.57
N ALA A 36 2.86 -11.81 10.04
CA ALA A 36 1.82 -11.03 10.69
C ALA A 36 0.62 -11.87 11.17
N GLU A 37 0.64 -13.18 10.96
CA GLU A 37 -0.41 -14.11 11.36
C GLU A 37 -0.08 -14.72 12.72
N THR A 38 -1.10 -14.93 13.55
CA THR A 38 -0.95 -15.61 14.84
C THR A 38 -1.78 -16.89 14.86
N ASP A 39 -1.65 -17.67 15.94
CA ASP A 39 -2.50 -18.83 16.21
C ASP A 39 -3.98 -18.48 16.49
N ARG A 40 -4.34 -17.19 16.41
CA ARG A 40 -5.71 -16.69 16.48
C ARG A 40 -6.27 -16.27 15.13
N THR A 41 -5.41 -16.03 14.14
CA THR A 41 -5.84 -15.71 12.78
C THR A 41 -6.48 -16.96 12.16
N SER A 42 -7.76 -16.89 11.82
CA SER A 42 -8.42 -18.02 11.16
C SER A 42 -8.08 -18.06 9.67
N ALA A 43 -8.09 -19.25 9.06
CA ALA A 43 -7.91 -19.41 7.62
C ALA A 43 -9.01 -18.67 6.82
N ILE A 44 -10.21 -18.49 7.40
CA ILE A 44 -11.28 -17.70 6.78
C ILE A 44 -10.89 -16.22 6.74
N ALA A 45 -10.43 -15.66 7.88
CA ALA A 45 -10.00 -14.26 7.94
C ALA A 45 -8.80 -13.99 7.01
N GLU A 46 -7.85 -14.93 6.96
CA GLU A 46 -6.72 -14.87 6.03
C GLU A 46 -7.21 -14.88 4.57
N GLY A 47 -8.13 -15.78 4.22
CA GLY A 47 -8.73 -15.85 2.89
C GLY A 47 -9.43 -14.56 2.49
N ILE A 48 -10.28 -14.01 3.38
CA ILE A 48 -10.96 -12.73 3.16
C ILE A 48 -9.95 -11.61 2.91
N SER A 49 -8.89 -11.51 3.74
CA SER A 49 -7.90 -10.43 3.64
C SER A 49 -7.08 -10.46 2.35
N LYS A 50 -6.97 -11.60 1.69
CA LYS A 50 -6.31 -11.76 0.39
C LYS A 50 -7.19 -11.34 -0.80
N ASP A 51 -8.51 -11.41 -0.64
CA ASP A 51 -9.50 -10.99 -1.62
C ASP A 51 -9.95 -9.55 -1.35
N LYS A 52 -9.42 -8.61 -2.12
CA LYS A 52 -9.68 -7.18 -1.93
C LYS A 52 -11.13 -6.79 -2.21
N ASP A 53 -11.77 -7.43 -3.19
CA ASP A 53 -13.16 -7.15 -3.53
C ASP A 53 -14.09 -7.66 -2.41
N MET A 54 -13.91 -8.90 -1.98
CA MET A 54 -14.67 -9.45 -0.86
C MET A 54 -14.46 -8.63 0.42
N THR A 55 -13.22 -8.27 0.74
CA THR A 55 -12.90 -7.42 1.91
C THR A 55 -13.65 -6.09 1.83
N LYS A 56 -13.62 -5.38 0.70
CA LYS A 56 -14.30 -4.10 0.53
C LYS A 56 -15.82 -4.24 0.68
N ARG A 57 -16.42 -5.24 0.03
CA ARG A 57 -17.87 -5.50 0.17
C ARG A 57 -18.26 -5.75 1.62
N LEU A 58 -17.47 -6.55 2.35
CA LEU A 58 -17.72 -6.83 3.75
C LEU A 58 -17.61 -5.56 4.61
N LEU A 59 -16.58 -4.75 4.40
CA LEU A 59 -16.37 -3.48 5.10
C LEU A 59 -17.51 -2.48 4.81
N ALA A 60 -17.89 -2.32 3.54
CA ALA A 60 -18.99 -1.45 3.11
C ALA A 60 -20.31 -1.82 3.77
N THR A 61 -20.64 -3.12 3.87
CA THR A 61 -21.84 -3.64 4.53
C THR A 61 -21.91 -3.23 6.01
N CYS A 62 -20.75 -3.06 6.64
CA CYS A 62 -20.63 -2.63 8.05
C CYS A 62 -20.46 -1.10 8.20
N GLY A 63 -20.62 -0.32 7.12
CA GLY A 63 -20.55 1.13 7.16
C GLY A 63 -19.13 1.71 7.18
N ILE A 64 -18.12 0.93 6.90
CA ILE A 64 -16.76 1.44 6.69
C ILE A 64 -16.69 2.06 5.28
N PRO A 65 -16.22 3.32 5.14
CA PRO A 65 -16.07 3.93 3.83
C PRO A 65 -15.00 3.21 3.01
N VAL A 66 -15.38 2.79 1.81
CA VAL A 66 -14.48 2.13 0.85
C VAL A 66 -14.64 2.80 -0.51
N PRO A 67 -13.58 2.89 -1.34
CA PRO A 67 -13.71 3.43 -2.68
C PRO A 67 -14.63 2.56 -3.54
N GLU A 68 -15.51 3.20 -4.29
CA GLU A 68 -16.30 2.54 -5.32
C GLU A 68 -15.38 1.98 -6.39
N GLY A 69 -15.66 0.76 -6.86
CA GLY A 69 -14.84 0.12 -7.88
C GLY A 69 -15.41 -1.20 -8.35
N GLN A 70 -14.84 -1.70 -9.43
CA GLN A 70 -15.24 -2.96 -10.05
C GLN A 70 -14.06 -3.70 -10.68
N ILE A 71 -14.18 -5.01 -10.77
CA ILE A 71 -13.25 -5.88 -11.49
C ILE A 71 -13.54 -5.76 -12.98
N VAL A 72 -12.48 -5.71 -13.79
CA VAL A 72 -12.56 -5.58 -15.25
C VAL A 72 -11.67 -6.60 -15.94
N GLU A 73 -12.09 -7.08 -17.11
CA GLU A 73 -11.43 -8.17 -17.84
C GLU A 73 -10.75 -7.72 -19.14
N SER A 74 -10.94 -6.44 -19.52
CA SER A 74 -10.27 -5.89 -20.71
C SER A 74 -9.95 -4.40 -20.53
N PRO A 75 -9.04 -3.84 -21.38
CA PRO A 75 -8.78 -2.40 -21.39
C PRO A 75 -10.02 -1.56 -21.69
N GLU A 76 -10.90 -2.04 -22.58
CA GLU A 76 -12.15 -1.39 -22.94
C GLU A 76 -13.10 -1.32 -21.75
N GLN A 77 -13.27 -2.44 -21.03
CA GLN A 77 -14.07 -2.48 -19.79
C GLN A 77 -13.47 -1.58 -18.72
N ALA A 78 -12.13 -1.44 -18.63
CA ALA A 78 -11.49 -0.53 -17.69
C ALA A 78 -11.88 0.94 -17.98
N TRP A 79 -11.96 1.31 -19.25
CA TRP A 79 -12.43 2.64 -19.64
C TRP A 79 -13.94 2.83 -19.35
N GLU A 80 -14.78 1.85 -19.68
CA GLU A 80 -16.22 1.87 -19.37
C GLU A 80 -16.45 2.03 -17.86
N ALA A 81 -15.77 1.22 -17.06
CA ALA A 81 -15.79 1.33 -15.59
C ALA A 81 -15.39 2.72 -15.10
N ALA A 82 -14.35 3.30 -15.69
CA ALA A 82 -13.91 4.65 -15.33
C ALA A 82 -14.93 5.73 -15.67
N GLN A 83 -15.71 5.54 -16.75
CA GLN A 83 -16.79 6.44 -17.10
C GLN A 83 -17.98 6.33 -16.12
N ASP A 84 -18.33 5.10 -15.71
CA ASP A 84 -19.42 4.84 -14.77
C ASP A 84 -19.11 5.38 -13.36
N ILE A 85 -17.91 5.10 -12.85
CA ILE A 85 -17.43 5.58 -11.54
C ILE A 85 -17.17 7.10 -11.56
N GLY A 86 -16.81 7.63 -12.72
CA GLY A 86 -16.38 9.01 -12.93
C GLY A 86 -14.89 9.21 -12.61
N VAL A 87 -14.15 9.74 -13.60
CA VAL A 87 -12.73 10.08 -13.44
C VAL A 87 -12.52 11.21 -12.41
N PRO A 88 -11.38 11.28 -11.72
CA PRO A 88 -10.24 10.38 -11.86
C PRO A 88 -10.44 9.03 -11.19
N VAL A 89 -9.76 8.01 -11.73
CA VAL A 89 -9.77 6.66 -11.19
C VAL A 89 -8.36 6.17 -10.87
N CYS A 90 -8.27 5.07 -10.11
CA CYS A 90 -7.07 4.27 -10.00
C CYS A 90 -7.29 2.90 -10.65
N VAL A 91 -6.23 2.33 -11.22
CA VAL A 91 -6.20 0.98 -11.78
C VAL A 91 -5.13 0.19 -11.04
N LYS A 92 -5.48 -1.00 -10.55
CA LYS A 92 -4.60 -1.81 -9.71
C LYS A 92 -4.87 -3.30 -9.86
N PRO A 93 -3.89 -4.20 -9.56
CA PRO A 93 -4.15 -5.63 -9.48
C PRO A 93 -5.04 -5.97 -8.27
N GLY A 94 -5.95 -6.93 -8.44
CA GLY A 94 -6.84 -7.44 -7.40
C GLY A 94 -6.10 -8.08 -6.24
N ASP A 95 -5.08 -8.86 -6.53
CA ASP A 95 -4.27 -9.66 -5.60
C ASP A 95 -2.84 -9.12 -5.37
N GLY A 96 -2.51 -7.93 -5.91
CA GLY A 96 -1.19 -7.31 -5.77
C GLY A 96 -0.89 -6.78 -4.36
N ASN A 97 0.38 -6.64 -4.03
CA ASN A 97 0.86 -6.06 -2.78
C ASN A 97 1.94 -5.00 -3.02
N ARG A 98 2.24 -4.18 -1.97
CA ARG A 98 3.29 -3.14 -1.97
C ARG A 98 3.12 -2.11 -3.09
N ALA A 99 1.88 -1.80 -3.47
CA ALA A 99 1.54 -0.84 -4.53
C ALA A 99 2.16 -1.17 -5.91
N ARG A 100 2.56 -2.42 -6.15
CA ARG A 100 3.05 -2.83 -7.48
C ARG A 100 1.89 -2.90 -8.47
N GLY A 101 2.09 -2.34 -9.67
CA GLY A 101 1.07 -2.28 -10.71
C GLY A 101 -0.07 -1.29 -10.43
N VAL A 102 0.03 -0.44 -9.41
CA VAL A 102 -0.99 0.56 -9.07
C VAL A 102 -0.71 1.87 -9.80
N SER A 103 -1.65 2.31 -10.62
CA SER A 103 -1.64 3.59 -11.32
C SER A 103 -2.77 4.48 -10.79
N LEU A 104 -2.45 5.72 -10.43
CA LEU A 104 -3.36 6.64 -9.74
C LEU A 104 -3.68 7.88 -10.54
N ASP A 105 -4.81 8.56 -10.20
CA ASP A 105 -5.24 9.84 -10.78
C ASP A 105 -5.32 9.79 -12.31
N LEU A 106 -5.93 8.72 -12.84
CA LEU A 106 -6.08 8.50 -14.27
C LEU A 106 -7.38 9.15 -14.77
N ARG A 107 -7.28 9.87 -15.90
CA ARG A 107 -8.40 10.62 -16.48
C ARG A 107 -8.62 10.31 -17.95
N GLU A 108 -7.55 9.95 -18.66
CA GLU A 108 -7.56 9.76 -20.10
C GLU A 108 -7.67 8.28 -20.45
N LYS A 109 -8.45 7.97 -21.48
CA LYS A 109 -8.66 6.60 -21.96
C LYS A 109 -7.35 5.85 -22.19
N ALA A 110 -6.42 6.47 -22.89
CA ALA A 110 -5.14 5.84 -23.23
C ALA A 110 -4.29 5.49 -21.98
N ASP A 111 -4.36 6.31 -20.92
CA ASP A 111 -3.64 6.06 -19.66
C ASP A 111 -4.30 4.95 -18.85
N ILE A 112 -5.65 4.87 -18.87
CA ILE A 112 -6.42 3.82 -18.19
C ILE A 112 -6.18 2.46 -18.86
N GLU A 113 -6.20 2.39 -20.18
CA GLU A 113 -5.90 1.17 -20.95
C GLU A 113 -4.45 0.72 -20.74
N ALA A 114 -3.50 1.66 -20.72
CA ALA A 114 -2.10 1.34 -20.39
C ALA A 114 -1.94 0.84 -18.95
N ALA A 115 -2.65 1.45 -18.00
CA ALA A 115 -2.65 1.04 -16.60
C ALA A 115 -3.28 -0.34 -16.39
N TYR A 116 -4.28 -0.72 -17.17
CA TYR A 116 -4.84 -2.08 -17.19
C TYR A 116 -3.75 -3.12 -17.51
N ALA A 117 -3.00 -2.90 -18.58
CA ALA A 117 -1.91 -3.81 -18.96
C ALA A 117 -0.83 -3.92 -17.88
N ILE A 118 -0.45 -2.77 -17.26
CA ILE A 118 0.52 -2.73 -16.14
C ILE A 118 0.00 -3.53 -14.93
N ALA A 119 -1.28 -3.38 -14.59
CA ALA A 119 -1.87 -4.08 -13.47
C ALA A 119 -1.97 -5.59 -13.71
N LEU A 120 -2.32 -6.01 -14.93
CA LEU A 120 -2.45 -7.42 -15.32
C LEU A 120 -1.10 -8.16 -15.27
N GLU A 121 0.04 -7.48 -15.52
CA GLU A 121 1.38 -8.06 -15.35
C GLU A 121 1.73 -8.40 -13.89
N GLN A 122 1.02 -7.82 -12.93
CA GLN A 122 1.32 -7.94 -11.50
C GLN A 122 0.29 -8.76 -10.72
N GLY A 123 -0.82 -9.18 -11.35
CA GLY A 123 -1.89 -9.94 -10.73
C GLY A 123 -2.77 -10.66 -11.74
N ASN A 124 -3.72 -11.46 -11.25
CA ASN A 124 -4.63 -12.24 -12.09
C ASN A 124 -5.93 -11.48 -12.44
N GLU A 125 -6.22 -10.43 -11.71
CA GLU A 125 -7.42 -9.61 -11.86
C GLU A 125 -7.03 -8.13 -11.83
N VAL A 126 -7.80 -7.30 -12.54
CA VAL A 126 -7.61 -5.85 -12.53
C VAL A 126 -8.85 -5.17 -11.96
N ILE A 127 -8.63 -4.23 -11.06
CA ILE A 127 -9.69 -3.42 -10.43
C ILE A 127 -9.53 -1.97 -10.85
N VAL A 128 -10.64 -1.36 -11.29
CA VAL A 128 -10.79 0.08 -11.49
C VAL A 128 -11.56 0.64 -10.30
N GLU A 129 -11.05 1.66 -9.64
CA GLU A 129 -11.66 2.29 -8.46
C GLU A 129 -11.67 3.80 -8.58
N LYS A 130 -12.63 4.43 -7.90
CA LYS A 130 -12.62 5.88 -7.70
C LYS A 130 -11.30 6.31 -7.07
N PHE A 131 -10.62 7.27 -7.67
CA PHE A 131 -9.44 7.87 -7.06
C PHE A 131 -9.85 8.75 -5.89
N ILE A 132 -9.36 8.43 -4.72
CA ILE A 132 -9.54 9.24 -3.52
C ILE A 132 -8.34 10.18 -3.38
N GLN A 133 -8.62 11.48 -3.37
CA GLN A 133 -7.58 12.48 -3.15
C GLN A 133 -7.07 12.44 -1.71
N GLY A 134 -5.77 12.44 -1.53
CA GLY A 134 -5.16 12.40 -0.21
C GLY A 134 -3.84 11.62 -0.20
N LEU A 135 -3.30 11.48 1.00
CA LEU A 135 -2.12 10.67 1.24
C LEU A 135 -2.52 9.28 1.75
N GLU A 136 -1.72 8.30 1.40
CA GLU A 136 -1.86 6.93 1.89
C GLU A 136 -1.32 6.84 3.33
N HIS A 137 -2.09 6.23 4.21
CA HIS A 137 -1.73 5.99 5.59
C HIS A 137 -1.83 4.50 5.88
N ARG A 138 -0.83 3.93 6.53
CA ARG A 138 -0.82 2.54 6.99
C ARG A 138 -1.02 2.49 8.49
N LEU A 139 -2.15 1.95 8.94
CA LEU A 139 -2.53 1.84 10.34
C LEU A 139 -2.35 0.40 10.80
N LEU A 140 -1.47 0.16 11.77
CA LEU A 140 -1.24 -1.17 12.35
C LEU A 140 -2.16 -1.36 13.56
N VAL A 141 -3.08 -2.29 13.43
CA VAL A 141 -3.97 -2.73 14.49
C VAL A 141 -3.48 -4.04 15.08
N VAL A 142 -3.45 -4.14 16.41
CA VAL A 142 -3.16 -5.37 17.14
C VAL A 142 -4.23 -5.57 18.20
N GLY A 143 -5.03 -6.61 18.04
CA GLY A 143 -6.22 -6.86 18.88
C GLY A 143 -7.25 -5.75 18.72
N ASP A 144 -7.47 -4.99 19.77
CA ASP A 144 -8.42 -3.88 19.85
C ASP A 144 -7.75 -2.50 19.91
N ARG A 145 -6.49 -2.39 19.47
CA ARG A 145 -5.70 -1.16 19.57
C ARG A 145 -4.99 -0.82 18.28
N LEU A 146 -5.00 0.46 17.92
CA LEU A 146 -4.05 1.04 16.99
C LEU A 146 -2.69 1.15 17.71
N VAL A 147 -1.65 0.52 17.18
CA VAL A 147 -0.32 0.44 17.83
C VAL A 147 0.75 1.24 17.10
N ALA A 148 0.55 1.50 15.81
CA ALA A 148 1.43 2.34 15.00
C ALA A 148 0.66 2.85 13.77
N ALA A 149 1.05 4.01 13.26
CA ALA A 149 0.59 4.51 11.98
C ALA A 149 1.73 5.18 11.23
N SER A 150 1.78 4.97 9.92
CA SER A 150 2.74 5.62 9.03
C SER A 150 2.03 6.29 7.87
N ARG A 151 2.59 7.41 7.40
CA ARG A 151 2.12 8.14 6.23
C ARG A 151 3.04 7.88 5.05
N GLY A 152 2.42 7.58 3.91
CA GLY A 152 3.09 7.53 2.61
C GLY A 152 3.29 8.93 2.05
N GLU A 153 4.44 9.13 1.44
CA GLU A 153 4.77 10.37 0.72
C GLU A 153 5.03 10.05 -0.73
N THR A 154 4.79 11.04 -1.59
CA THR A 154 5.21 10.93 -2.98
C THR A 154 6.74 10.93 -3.07
N ALA A 155 7.29 10.13 -3.99
CA ALA A 155 8.72 10.18 -4.27
C ALA A 155 8.95 11.05 -5.52
N SER A 156 9.67 12.14 -5.35
CA SER A 156 10.05 13.07 -6.43
C SER A 156 11.56 13.25 -6.47
N VAL A 157 12.09 13.60 -7.63
CA VAL A 157 13.47 14.03 -7.79
C VAL A 157 13.50 15.47 -8.27
N THR A 158 14.58 16.18 -7.94
CA THR A 158 14.83 17.55 -8.43
C THR A 158 15.86 17.48 -9.54
N GLY A 159 15.52 17.99 -10.72
CA GLY A 159 16.42 18.13 -11.85
C GLY A 159 17.62 19.01 -11.51
N ASP A 160 18.76 18.71 -12.09
CA ASP A 160 20.00 19.48 -11.96
C ASP A 160 20.56 19.95 -13.31
N GLY A 161 19.84 19.66 -14.40
CA GLY A 161 20.24 19.99 -15.76
C GLY A 161 21.39 19.16 -16.32
N GLN A 162 21.81 18.10 -15.61
CA GLN A 162 22.96 17.24 -16.00
C GLN A 162 22.63 15.77 -16.00
N HIS A 163 21.93 15.27 -14.96
CA HIS A 163 21.62 13.86 -14.80
C HIS A 163 20.23 13.51 -15.37
N THR A 164 20.12 12.31 -15.89
CA THR A 164 18.83 11.74 -16.30
C THR A 164 17.94 11.47 -15.08
N VAL A 165 16.62 11.37 -15.29
CA VAL A 165 15.67 10.99 -14.24
C VAL A 165 16.11 9.69 -13.56
N ARG A 166 16.62 8.72 -14.33
CA ARG A 166 17.12 7.43 -13.81
C ARG A 166 18.28 7.60 -12.83
N GLU A 167 19.25 8.45 -13.19
CA GLU A 167 20.39 8.75 -12.33
C GLU A 167 19.95 9.53 -11.09
N LEU A 168 19.06 10.52 -11.24
CA LEU A 168 18.50 11.28 -10.12
C LEU A 168 17.73 10.37 -9.15
N VAL A 169 16.96 9.42 -9.65
CA VAL A 169 16.28 8.42 -8.78
C VAL A 169 17.29 7.62 -7.95
N ASN A 170 18.42 7.21 -8.54
CA ASN A 170 19.45 6.50 -7.80
C ASN A 170 20.15 7.40 -6.76
N LEU A 171 20.43 8.66 -7.13
CA LEU A 171 21.13 9.62 -6.28
C LEU A 171 20.26 10.17 -5.13
N GLN A 172 18.98 10.49 -5.41
CA GLN A 172 18.13 11.21 -4.47
C GLN A 172 17.10 10.32 -3.74
N ILE A 173 16.68 9.19 -4.34
CA ILE A 173 15.68 8.30 -3.75
C ILE A 173 16.31 7.00 -3.26
N ASN A 174 17.02 6.29 -4.13
CA ASN A 174 17.54 4.96 -3.81
C ASN A 174 18.78 4.98 -2.89
N SER A 175 19.37 6.13 -2.66
CA SER A 175 20.45 6.34 -1.68
C SER A 175 19.97 6.26 -0.22
N ASP A 176 18.66 6.29 0.04
CA ASP A 176 18.11 6.11 1.39
C ASP A 176 18.43 4.68 1.91
N PRO A 177 19.16 4.55 3.03
CA PRO A 177 19.59 3.26 3.57
C PRO A 177 18.41 2.36 4.00
N ARG A 178 17.21 2.90 4.12
CA ARG A 178 15.99 2.12 4.41
C ARG A 178 15.45 1.39 3.17
N ARG A 179 16.04 1.58 1.96
CA ARG A 179 15.60 0.96 0.71
C ARG A 179 16.37 -0.30 0.38
N GLY A 180 15.64 -1.31 -0.07
CA GLY A 180 16.21 -2.57 -0.53
C GLY A 180 15.34 -3.28 -1.56
N SER A 181 15.91 -4.30 -2.19
CA SER A 181 15.25 -5.02 -3.30
C SER A 181 14.70 -6.39 -2.91
N ASP A 182 15.04 -6.89 -1.74
CA ASP A 182 14.73 -8.25 -1.26
C ASP A 182 13.59 -8.28 -0.20
N GLY A 183 13.03 -7.12 0.12
CA GLY A 183 11.98 -6.99 1.13
C GLY A 183 12.47 -7.06 2.58
N SER A 184 13.78 -7.10 2.82
CA SER A 184 14.36 -7.05 4.17
C SER A 184 14.30 -5.65 4.78
N LEU A 185 14.23 -4.62 3.94
CA LEU A 185 14.14 -3.21 4.35
C LEU A 185 12.72 -2.66 4.19
N PRO A 186 12.34 -1.63 4.97
CA PRO A 186 10.98 -1.10 5.00
C PRO A 186 10.53 -0.44 3.69
N LEU A 187 11.46 0.08 2.90
CA LEU A 187 11.18 0.73 1.62
C LEU A 187 11.77 -0.07 0.45
N GLU A 188 11.01 -0.15 -0.64
CA GLU A 188 11.50 -0.79 -1.86
C GLU A 188 12.36 0.16 -2.70
N THR A 189 13.35 -0.40 -3.39
CA THR A 189 14.13 0.31 -4.41
C THR A 189 13.22 0.73 -5.57
N VAL A 190 13.21 2.00 -5.91
CA VAL A 190 12.46 2.53 -7.07
C VAL A 190 13.20 2.16 -8.35
N ARG A 191 12.49 1.50 -9.28
CA ARG A 191 13.03 1.02 -10.56
C ARG A 191 12.17 1.51 -11.71
N LEU A 192 12.76 2.26 -12.62
CA LEU A 192 12.11 2.76 -13.83
C LEU A 192 12.15 1.71 -14.94
N ARG A 193 11.28 0.69 -14.84
CA ARG A 193 11.14 -0.35 -15.85
C ARG A 193 10.12 0.09 -16.90
N GLN A 194 10.36 -0.27 -18.16
CA GLN A 194 9.33 -0.08 -19.20
C GLN A 194 8.02 -0.76 -18.77
N GLY A 195 6.90 -0.09 -18.95
CA GLY A 195 5.58 -0.59 -18.53
C GLY A 195 5.34 -0.52 -17.02
N SER A 196 6.14 0.21 -16.23
CA SER A 196 5.86 0.39 -14.80
C SER A 196 5.01 1.63 -14.52
N PRO A 197 4.30 1.68 -13.38
CA PRO A 197 3.54 2.87 -12.96
C PRO A 197 4.40 4.13 -12.88
N GLU A 198 5.66 4.00 -12.48
CA GLU A 198 6.61 5.10 -12.39
C GLU A 198 6.93 5.68 -13.79
N VAL A 199 7.08 4.81 -14.80
CA VAL A 199 7.32 5.24 -16.18
C VAL A 199 6.06 5.86 -16.79
N LEU A 200 4.87 5.34 -16.48
CA LEU A 200 3.61 5.97 -16.87
C LEU A 200 3.48 7.39 -16.26
N GLU A 201 3.85 7.54 -14.97
CA GLU A 201 3.83 8.85 -14.32
C GLU A 201 4.81 9.85 -14.95
N LEU A 202 6.00 9.39 -15.33
CA LEU A 202 6.95 10.23 -16.09
C LEU A 202 6.39 10.66 -17.45
N LYS A 203 5.77 9.71 -18.19
CA LYS A 203 5.16 9.99 -19.50
C LYS A 203 4.07 11.05 -19.40
N ARG A 204 3.24 11.03 -18.35
CA ARG A 204 2.20 12.05 -18.07
C ARG A 204 2.78 13.46 -17.86
N GLN A 205 4.04 13.55 -17.45
CA GLN A 205 4.81 14.79 -17.30
C GLN A 205 5.63 15.14 -18.56
N GLY A 206 5.47 14.38 -19.66
CA GLY A 206 6.23 14.57 -20.89
C GLY A 206 7.69 14.11 -20.79
N LEU A 207 8.02 13.27 -19.80
CA LEU A 207 9.36 12.80 -19.50
C LEU A 207 9.52 11.30 -19.76
N THR A 208 10.76 10.88 -19.91
CA THR A 208 11.20 9.48 -19.95
C THR A 208 12.23 9.23 -18.85
N PRO A 209 12.57 7.97 -18.54
CA PRO A 209 13.67 7.67 -17.62
C PRO A 209 15.02 8.28 -18.02
N ASP A 210 15.22 8.52 -19.30
CA ASP A 210 16.47 9.02 -19.87
C ASP A 210 16.42 10.54 -20.17
N SER A 211 15.31 11.21 -19.87
CA SER A 211 15.19 12.67 -19.92
C SER A 211 16.06 13.33 -18.86
N VAL A 212 16.67 14.50 -19.22
CA VAL A 212 17.43 15.35 -18.29
C VAL A 212 16.55 16.53 -17.90
N PRO A 213 15.96 16.57 -16.69
CA PRO A 213 15.12 17.67 -16.25
C PRO A 213 15.97 18.93 -15.98
N GLU A 214 15.39 20.08 -16.28
CA GLU A 214 16.02 21.38 -15.96
C GLU A 214 16.35 21.53 -14.47
N ALA A 215 17.38 22.30 -14.16
CA ALA A 215 17.77 22.57 -12.78
C ALA A 215 16.61 23.19 -11.98
N GLY A 216 16.30 22.59 -10.83
CA GLY A 216 15.20 23.00 -9.96
C GLY A 216 13.83 22.46 -10.36
N HIS A 217 13.68 21.78 -11.50
CA HIS A 217 12.42 21.16 -11.89
C HIS A 217 12.13 19.92 -11.05
N ALA A 218 10.98 19.92 -10.35
CA ALA A 218 10.54 18.77 -9.55
C ALA A 218 9.82 17.75 -10.44
N VAL A 219 10.32 16.53 -10.47
CA VAL A 219 9.76 15.40 -11.24
C VAL A 219 9.15 14.38 -10.29
N LEU A 220 7.84 14.19 -10.36
CA LEU A 220 7.15 13.16 -9.60
C LEU A 220 7.46 11.78 -10.20
N VAL A 221 7.97 10.88 -9.36
CA VAL A 221 8.38 9.52 -9.80
C VAL A 221 7.38 8.47 -9.30
N LYS A 222 6.92 8.58 -8.05
CA LYS A 222 6.04 7.58 -7.45
C LYS A 222 5.02 8.25 -6.52
N ARG A 223 3.74 7.89 -6.68
CA ARG A 223 2.64 8.48 -5.90
C ARG A 223 2.33 7.75 -4.59
N THR A 224 2.67 6.48 -4.46
CA THR A 224 2.24 5.63 -3.33
C THR A 224 3.29 4.61 -2.93
N GLY A 225 3.09 3.94 -1.80
CA GLY A 225 3.98 2.87 -1.31
C GLY A 225 5.31 3.36 -0.74
N ASN A 226 5.41 4.62 -0.32
CA ASN A 226 6.61 5.23 0.25
C ASN A 226 6.33 5.68 1.69
N MET A 227 6.12 4.70 2.60
CA MET A 227 5.75 4.92 4.01
C MET A 227 6.94 5.40 4.82
N THR A 228 7.18 6.70 4.85
CA THR A 228 8.41 7.31 5.41
C THR A 228 8.23 7.94 6.78
N THR A 229 7.02 8.38 7.13
CA THR A 229 6.76 9.23 8.29
C THR A 229 5.90 8.53 9.32
N ASP A 230 6.36 8.43 10.56
CA ASP A 230 5.55 7.98 11.70
C ASP A 230 4.54 9.08 12.08
N ILE A 231 3.28 8.70 12.17
CA ILE A 231 2.16 9.61 12.48
C ILE A 231 1.26 9.06 13.58
N THR A 232 1.74 8.09 14.35
CA THR A 232 0.94 7.34 15.35
C THR A 232 0.19 8.27 16.29
N ASP A 233 0.84 9.32 16.78
CA ASP A 233 0.31 10.20 17.81
C ASP A 233 -0.73 11.22 17.30
N ILE A 234 -0.86 11.39 15.98
CA ILE A 234 -1.76 12.39 15.39
C ILE A 234 -3.00 11.80 14.72
N VAL A 235 -3.12 10.47 14.69
CA VAL A 235 -4.30 9.81 14.10
C VAL A 235 -5.55 10.16 14.89
N HIS A 236 -6.59 10.65 14.19
CA HIS A 236 -7.86 10.96 14.84
C HIS A 236 -8.48 9.71 15.50
N PRO A 237 -9.05 9.83 16.71
CA PRO A 237 -9.65 8.68 17.41
C PRO A 237 -10.72 7.92 16.62
N ASP A 238 -11.56 8.63 15.84
CA ASP A 238 -12.58 7.99 14.99
C ASP A 238 -11.93 7.18 13.85
N VAL A 239 -10.83 7.66 13.26
CA VAL A 239 -10.09 6.91 12.24
C VAL A 239 -9.47 5.66 12.85
N ALA A 240 -8.87 5.77 14.02
CA ALA A 240 -8.35 4.63 14.76
C ALA A 240 -9.45 3.61 15.08
N ALA A 241 -10.63 4.07 15.52
CA ALA A 241 -11.79 3.21 15.80
C ALA A 241 -12.28 2.48 14.55
N GLN A 242 -12.35 3.16 13.39
CA GLN A 242 -12.73 2.55 12.11
C GLN A 242 -11.69 1.51 11.63
N ALA A 243 -10.40 1.77 11.81
CA ALA A 243 -9.35 0.79 11.50
C ALA A 243 -9.46 -0.46 12.38
N ILE A 244 -9.69 -0.29 13.69
CA ILE A 244 -9.91 -1.40 14.63
C ILE A 244 -11.19 -2.19 14.26
N LEU A 245 -12.26 -1.49 13.91
CA LEU A 245 -13.50 -2.12 13.46
C LEU A 245 -13.28 -2.90 12.17
N SER A 246 -12.54 -2.37 11.20
CA SER A 246 -12.19 -3.05 9.95
C SER A 246 -11.45 -4.38 10.20
N ALA A 247 -10.45 -4.36 11.09
CA ALA A 247 -9.73 -5.58 11.49
C ALA A 247 -10.67 -6.63 12.11
N LYS A 248 -11.60 -6.20 12.98
CA LYS A 248 -12.59 -7.07 13.62
C LYS A 248 -13.60 -7.65 12.63
N ILE A 249 -14.09 -6.85 11.67
CA ILE A 249 -15.03 -7.29 10.63
C ILE A 249 -14.40 -8.42 9.80
N VAL A 250 -13.14 -8.29 9.41
CA VAL A 250 -12.41 -9.33 8.66
C VAL A 250 -12.04 -10.52 9.56
N GLY A 251 -11.93 -10.33 10.87
CA GLY A 251 -11.55 -11.35 11.85
C GLY A 251 -10.04 -11.49 12.05
N LEU A 252 -9.28 -10.40 11.82
CA LEU A 252 -7.85 -10.36 12.01
C LEU A 252 -7.48 -9.82 13.40
N ASP A 253 -6.56 -10.48 14.07
CA ASP A 253 -5.99 -10.04 15.34
C ASP A 253 -4.76 -9.15 15.17
N ILE A 254 -4.10 -9.21 14.02
CA ILE A 254 -3.10 -8.25 13.56
C ILE A 254 -3.47 -7.84 12.13
N ALA A 255 -3.65 -6.55 11.90
CA ALA A 255 -4.01 -6.02 10.58
C ALA A 255 -3.27 -4.73 10.28
N GLY A 256 -2.81 -4.61 9.03
CA GLY A 256 -2.42 -3.33 8.46
C GLY A 256 -3.59 -2.81 7.62
N VAL A 257 -4.19 -1.71 8.07
CA VAL A 257 -5.31 -1.06 7.38
C VAL A 257 -4.77 0.13 6.59
N ASP A 258 -5.04 0.16 5.30
CA ASP A 258 -4.66 1.27 4.43
C ASP A 258 -5.84 2.27 4.36
N VAL A 259 -5.55 3.53 4.66
CA VAL A 259 -6.50 4.63 4.64
C VAL A 259 -5.96 5.74 3.74
N VAL A 260 -6.78 6.23 2.82
CA VAL A 260 -6.45 7.41 2.01
C VAL A 260 -7.32 8.58 2.48
N THR A 261 -6.67 9.64 2.90
CA THR A 261 -7.34 10.88 3.34
C THR A 261 -6.41 12.08 3.18
N PRO A 262 -6.95 13.28 2.87
CA PRO A 262 -6.14 14.50 2.86
C PRO A 262 -5.66 14.89 4.26
N ASP A 263 -6.41 14.54 5.33
CA ASP A 263 -6.06 14.90 6.70
C ASP A 263 -6.47 13.78 7.69
N ILE A 264 -5.46 13.05 8.17
CA ILE A 264 -5.64 11.95 9.13
C ILE A 264 -6.01 12.43 10.54
N THR A 265 -5.86 13.74 10.82
CA THR A 265 -6.21 14.36 12.11
C THR A 265 -7.69 14.72 12.21
N GLN A 266 -8.46 14.46 11.14
CA GLN A 266 -9.91 14.68 11.09
C GLN A 266 -10.67 13.36 10.91
N PRO A 267 -11.94 13.29 11.30
CA PRO A 267 -12.80 12.15 10.99
C PRO A 267 -12.97 11.97 9.48
N LEU A 268 -12.95 10.74 8.96
CA LEU A 268 -13.03 10.46 7.52
C LEU A 268 -14.28 11.04 6.82
N HIS A 269 -15.38 11.23 7.52
CA HIS A 269 -16.62 11.81 6.98
C HIS A 269 -16.61 13.33 6.86
N LYS A 270 -15.53 13.99 7.31
CA LYS A 270 -15.35 15.45 7.24
C LYS A 270 -14.30 15.90 6.23
N VAL A 271 -13.67 14.97 5.52
CA VAL A 271 -12.62 15.23 4.51
C VAL A 271 -13.06 14.78 3.14
#